data_73930b6d96feb6c7464eb22439543cef
#
_entry.id   73930b6d96feb6c7464eb22439543cef
#
_cell.length_a   1.000
_cell.length_b   1.000
_cell.length_c   1.000
_cell.angle_alpha   90.00
_cell.angle_beta   90.00
_cell.angle_gamma   90.00
#
_symmetry.space_group_name_H-M   'P 1'
#
loop_
_entity.id
_entity.type
_entity.pdbx_description
1 polymer ?
#
loop_
_entity_poly.entity_id
_entity_poly.type
_entity_poly.pdbx_seq_one_letter_code
_entity_poly.pdbx_strand_id
1 'polypeptide(L)'
;MNNVFVYCEIEGTNVADVSLELLTKGRKLANQLGCGLEAIVAGSGLEGVEKQVLPFGVDKVHVFDAPGLFPYTSLPHSSILINLFKEEKPQICLMGATVIGRDLGPRVSSAEIGRASC
;
A
#
# COMPACT_ATOMS: atom_id res chain seq x y z
N MET A 1 -4.27 18.26 3.45
CA MET A 1 -2.97 17.69 3.08
C MET A 1 -3.13 16.22 2.74
N ASN A 2 -2.46 15.79 1.70
CA ASN A 2 -2.58 14.39 1.25
C ASN A 2 -1.78 13.46 2.15
N ASN A 3 -2.28 12.24 2.32
CA ASN A 3 -1.71 11.29 3.27
C ASN A 3 -0.54 10.48 2.69
N VAL A 4 0.16 9.80 3.58
CA VAL A 4 1.17 8.80 3.22
C VAL A 4 0.45 7.47 3.05
N PHE A 5 0.71 6.78 1.94
CA PHE A 5 0.16 5.47 1.65
C PHE A 5 1.27 4.42 1.77
N VAL A 6 0.92 3.23 2.24
CA VAL A 6 1.81 2.07 2.25
C VAL A 6 1.12 0.94 1.50
N TYR A 7 1.78 0.46 0.44
CA TYR A 7 1.32 -0.74 -0.26
C TYR A 7 1.79 -1.96 0.53
N CYS A 8 0.84 -2.72 1.06
CA CYS A 8 1.13 -3.89 1.89
C CYS A 8 1.09 -5.17 1.05
N GLU A 9 2.20 -5.89 1.02
CA GLU A 9 2.30 -7.17 0.32
C GLU A 9 1.64 -8.26 1.16
N ILE A 10 1.02 -9.23 0.48
CA ILE A 10 0.32 -10.33 1.12
C ILE A 10 1.06 -11.64 0.86
N GLU A 11 1.27 -12.40 1.93
CA GLU A 11 1.78 -13.76 1.87
C GLU A 11 0.63 -14.69 2.32
N GLY A 12 -0.03 -15.34 1.34
CA GLY A 12 -1.24 -16.10 1.63
C GLY A 12 -2.37 -15.19 2.03
N THR A 13 -2.72 -15.17 3.31
CA THR A 13 -3.75 -14.30 3.88
C THR A 13 -3.17 -13.32 4.91
N ASN A 14 -1.86 -13.31 5.07
CA ASN A 14 -1.18 -12.46 6.04
C ASN A 14 -0.43 -11.33 5.37
N VAL A 15 -0.37 -10.19 6.04
CA VAL A 15 0.46 -9.08 5.60
C VAL A 15 1.92 -9.45 5.84
N ALA A 16 2.76 -9.30 4.81
CA ALA A 16 4.17 -9.64 4.89
C ALA A 16 4.91 -8.77 5.92
N ASP A 17 5.90 -9.35 6.59
CA ASP A 17 6.67 -8.64 7.62
C ASP A 17 7.31 -7.35 7.09
N VAL A 18 7.82 -7.36 5.86
CA VAL A 18 8.41 -6.18 5.25
C VAL A 18 7.41 -5.03 5.17
N SER A 19 6.15 -5.35 4.92
CA SER A 19 5.09 -4.34 4.84
C SER A 19 4.71 -3.82 6.24
N LEU A 20 4.72 -4.68 7.24
CA LEU A 20 4.49 -4.24 8.63
C LEU A 20 5.58 -3.27 9.09
N GLU A 21 6.83 -3.54 8.71
CA GLU A 21 7.94 -2.61 8.98
C GLU A 21 7.75 -1.27 8.27
N LEU A 22 7.24 -1.31 7.03
CA LEU A 22 6.94 -0.08 6.29
C LEU A 22 5.82 0.72 6.94
N LEU A 23 4.84 0.06 7.53
CA LEU A 23 3.77 0.75 8.25
C LEU A 23 4.33 1.53 9.44
N THR A 24 5.29 0.96 10.16
CA THR A 24 5.95 1.65 11.26
C THR A 24 6.69 2.89 10.76
N LYS A 25 7.43 2.76 9.67
CA LYS A 25 8.14 3.90 9.05
C LYS A 25 7.17 4.93 8.50
N GLY A 26 6.08 4.46 7.88
CA GLY A 26 5.04 5.33 7.35
C GLY A 26 4.36 6.16 8.44
N ARG A 27 4.12 5.56 9.62
CA ARG A 27 3.55 6.30 10.74
C ARG A 27 4.45 7.44 11.19
N LYS A 28 5.74 7.18 11.30
CA LYS A 28 6.72 8.21 11.66
C LYS A 28 6.77 9.31 10.61
N LEU A 29 6.80 8.94 9.34
CA LEU A 29 6.84 9.90 8.24
C LEU A 29 5.57 10.75 8.20
N ALA A 30 4.41 10.13 8.34
CA ALA A 30 3.14 10.87 8.37
C ALA A 30 3.09 11.86 9.52
N ASN A 31 3.59 11.48 10.69
CA ASN A 31 3.66 12.38 11.83
C ASN A 31 4.57 13.59 11.55
N GLN A 32 5.71 13.36 10.88
CA GLN A 32 6.62 14.44 10.50
C GLN A 32 5.99 15.38 9.48
N LEU A 33 5.18 14.86 8.58
CA LEU A 33 4.51 15.63 7.55
C LEU A 33 3.20 16.24 8.02
N GLY A 34 2.73 15.88 9.21
CA GLY A 34 1.48 16.39 9.74
C GLY A 34 0.25 15.85 9.02
N CYS A 35 0.30 14.61 8.54
CA CYS A 35 -0.80 13.99 7.80
C CYS A 35 -1.12 12.60 8.32
N GLY A 36 -2.08 11.93 7.71
CA GLY A 36 -2.48 10.58 8.07
C GLY A 36 -1.71 9.49 7.33
N LEU A 37 -1.92 8.26 7.76
CA LEU A 37 -1.34 7.06 7.18
C LEU A 37 -2.45 6.16 6.68
N GLU A 38 -2.37 5.71 5.42
CA GLU A 38 -3.33 4.80 4.83
C GLU A 38 -2.62 3.57 4.28
N ALA A 39 -3.21 2.41 4.51
CA ALA A 39 -2.68 1.15 4.00
C ALA A 39 -3.48 0.68 2.80
N ILE A 40 -2.80 0.04 1.85
CA ILE A 40 -3.42 -0.59 0.68
C ILE A 40 -3.12 -2.08 0.75
N VAL A 41 -4.17 -2.90 0.69
CA VAL A 41 -4.03 -4.35 0.71
C VAL A 41 -4.80 -4.91 -0.48
N ALA A 42 -4.14 -5.68 -1.32
CA ALA A 42 -4.76 -6.30 -2.49
C ALA A 42 -4.40 -7.79 -2.55
N GLY A 43 -5.39 -8.64 -2.64
CA GLY A 43 -5.19 -10.08 -2.66
C GLY A 43 -6.51 -10.82 -2.75
N SER A 44 -6.52 -12.07 -2.30
CA SER A 44 -7.70 -12.92 -2.32
C SER A 44 -7.90 -13.56 -0.94
N GLY A 45 -9.14 -13.60 -0.48
CA GLY A 45 -9.46 -14.17 0.84
C GLY A 45 -8.96 -13.30 1.99
N LEU A 46 -9.12 -11.99 1.88
CA LEU A 46 -8.56 -11.04 2.84
C LEU A 46 -9.50 -10.66 3.97
N GLU A 47 -10.51 -11.46 4.26
CA GLU A 47 -11.44 -11.16 5.34
C GLU A 47 -10.69 -10.93 6.65
N GLY A 48 -10.94 -9.80 7.30
CA GLY A 48 -10.30 -9.46 8.57
C GLY A 48 -8.85 -8.99 8.47
N VAL A 49 -8.30 -8.81 7.27
CA VAL A 49 -6.90 -8.41 7.08
C VAL A 49 -6.60 -7.06 7.71
N GLU A 50 -7.57 -6.17 7.78
CA GLU A 50 -7.40 -4.84 8.38
C GLU A 50 -6.94 -4.92 9.83
N LYS A 51 -7.27 -5.99 10.54
CA LYS A 51 -6.84 -6.20 11.93
C LYS A 51 -5.34 -6.38 12.06
N GLN A 52 -4.67 -6.75 10.97
CA GLN A 52 -3.23 -6.95 10.96
C GLN A 52 -2.48 -5.62 10.83
N VAL A 53 -3.10 -4.60 10.25
CA VAL A 53 -2.46 -3.31 9.98
C VAL A 53 -2.88 -2.20 10.94
N LEU A 54 -4.11 -2.25 11.46
CA LEU A 54 -4.62 -1.21 12.36
C LEU A 54 -3.73 -0.96 13.59
N PRO A 55 -3.12 -1.98 14.23
CA PRO A 55 -2.23 -1.75 15.37
C PRO A 55 -1.02 -0.86 15.08
N PHE A 56 -0.68 -0.65 13.81
CA PHE A 56 0.46 0.19 13.41
C PHE A 56 0.10 1.66 13.28
N GLY A 57 -1.08 2.07 13.71
CA GLY A 57 -1.51 3.46 13.67
C GLY A 57 -2.06 3.89 12.31
N VAL A 58 -2.58 2.95 11.53
CA VAL A 58 -3.18 3.23 10.23
C VAL A 58 -4.54 3.90 10.44
N ASP A 59 -4.75 5.02 9.74
CA ASP A 59 -5.99 5.78 9.83
C ASP A 59 -7.08 5.25 8.89
N LYS A 60 -6.68 4.64 7.78
CA LYS A 60 -7.60 4.10 6.79
C LYS A 60 -6.96 2.92 6.07
N VAL A 61 -7.76 1.90 5.76
CA VAL A 61 -7.31 0.71 5.03
C VAL A 61 -8.13 0.56 3.76
N HIS A 62 -7.44 0.48 2.62
CA HIS A 62 -8.06 0.20 1.33
C HIS A 62 -7.88 -1.29 1.05
N VAL A 63 -8.95 -2.08 1.12
CA VAL A 63 -8.91 -3.52 0.90
C VAL A 63 -9.49 -3.84 -0.47
N PHE A 64 -8.70 -4.49 -1.31
CA PHE A 64 -9.12 -4.96 -2.64
C PHE A 64 -9.05 -6.48 -2.63
N ASP A 65 -10.18 -7.14 -2.42
CA ASP A 65 -10.26 -8.59 -2.30
C ASP A 65 -10.96 -9.16 -3.54
N ALA A 66 -10.20 -9.86 -4.38
CA ALA A 66 -10.73 -10.50 -5.58
C ALA A 66 -9.87 -11.70 -5.96
N PRO A 67 -10.46 -12.78 -6.56
CA PRO A 67 -9.70 -13.99 -6.87
C PRO A 67 -8.50 -13.76 -7.80
N GLY A 68 -8.57 -12.77 -8.69
CA GLY A 68 -7.48 -12.49 -9.63
C GLY A 68 -6.32 -11.69 -9.03
N LEU A 69 -6.39 -11.30 -7.77
CA LEU A 69 -5.36 -10.48 -7.13
C LEU A 69 -4.31 -11.30 -6.37
N PHE A 70 -4.47 -12.59 -6.26
CA PHE A 70 -3.48 -13.48 -5.67
C PHE A 70 -3.28 -14.71 -6.55
N PRO A 71 -2.03 -15.10 -6.85
CA PRO A 71 -0.78 -14.43 -6.51
C PRO A 71 -0.61 -13.09 -7.23
N TYR A 72 0.39 -12.33 -6.83
CA TYR A 72 0.66 -11.02 -7.41
C TYR A 72 0.87 -11.11 -8.93
N THR A 73 0.20 -10.22 -9.66
CA THR A 73 0.47 -9.98 -11.08
C THR A 73 0.49 -8.47 -11.31
N SER A 74 1.35 -8.03 -12.23
CA SER A 74 1.64 -6.60 -12.41
C SER A 74 0.43 -5.76 -12.80
N LEU A 75 -0.32 -6.20 -13.81
CA LEU A 75 -1.40 -5.37 -14.39
C LEU A 75 -2.55 -5.10 -13.43
N PRO A 76 -3.15 -6.11 -12.78
CA PRO A 76 -4.24 -5.85 -11.85
C PRO A 76 -3.83 -4.95 -10.69
N HIS A 77 -2.67 -5.22 -10.09
CA HIS A 77 -2.21 -4.42 -8.95
C HIS A 77 -1.86 -2.99 -9.35
N SER A 78 -1.17 -2.80 -10.48
CA SER A 78 -0.85 -1.44 -10.93
C SER A 78 -2.10 -0.66 -11.31
N SER A 79 -3.09 -1.29 -11.93
CA SER A 79 -4.36 -0.64 -12.26
C SER A 79 -5.10 -0.15 -11.02
N ILE A 80 -5.16 -0.98 -9.98
CA ILE A 80 -5.77 -0.60 -8.70
C ILE A 80 -5.07 0.62 -8.12
N LEU A 81 -3.74 0.59 -8.07
CA LEU A 81 -2.96 1.68 -7.48
C LEU A 81 -3.06 2.96 -8.29
N ILE A 82 -2.99 2.88 -9.61
CA ILE A 82 -3.10 4.06 -10.46
C ILE A 82 -4.47 4.73 -10.26
N ASN A 83 -5.53 3.95 -10.26
CA ASN A 83 -6.88 4.50 -10.05
C ASN A 83 -7.03 5.11 -8.67
N LEU A 84 -6.52 4.43 -7.64
CA LEU A 84 -6.57 4.93 -6.28
C LEU A 84 -5.78 6.23 -6.13
N PHE A 85 -4.60 6.31 -6.75
CA PHE A 85 -3.76 7.50 -6.68
C PHE A 85 -4.40 8.70 -7.37
N LYS A 86 -5.08 8.47 -8.47
CA LYS A 86 -5.83 9.54 -9.16
C LYS A 86 -6.96 10.07 -8.29
N GLU A 87 -7.59 9.22 -7.53
CA GLU A 87 -8.72 9.55 -6.67
C GLU A 87 -8.26 10.22 -5.38
N GLU A 88 -7.29 9.61 -4.69
CA GLU A 88 -6.87 9.99 -3.33
C GLU A 88 -5.64 10.91 -3.31
N LYS A 89 -4.85 10.93 -4.36
CA LYS A 89 -3.66 11.79 -4.53
C LYS A 89 -2.74 11.77 -3.31
N PRO A 90 -2.18 10.60 -2.94
CA PRO A 90 -1.25 10.55 -1.82
C PRO A 90 0.00 11.39 -2.11
N GLN A 91 0.62 11.97 -1.07
CA GLN A 91 1.87 12.67 -1.29
C GLN A 91 3.05 11.70 -1.42
N ILE A 92 2.98 10.54 -0.78
CA ILE A 92 4.01 9.50 -0.86
C ILE A 92 3.33 8.14 -0.79
N CYS A 93 3.80 7.18 -1.58
CA CYS A 93 3.42 5.78 -1.43
C CYS A 93 4.68 4.95 -1.18
N LEU A 94 4.74 4.29 -0.03
CA LEU A 94 5.86 3.43 0.34
C LEU A 94 5.60 2.00 -0.13
N MET A 95 6.64 1.37 -0.69
CA MET A 95 6.59 -0.02 -1.14
C MET A 95 7.86 -0.73 -0.66
N GLY A 96 7.79 -2.04 -0.44
CA GLY A 96 8.96 -2.82 -0.03
C GLY A 96 10.03 -2.90 -1.10
N ALA A 97 11.30 -3.04 -0.69
CA ALA A 97 12.42 -3.30 -1.60
C ALA A 97 12.44 -4.79 -1.98
N THR A 98 11.33 -5.29 -2.49
CA THR A 98 11.09 -6.68 -2.87
C THR A 98 10.92 -6.78 -4.38
N VAL A 99 10.80 -8.00 -4.89
CA VAL A 99 10.50 -8.22 -6.31
C VAL A 99 9.20 -7.51 -6.69
N ILE A 100 8.18 -7.60 -5.84
CA ILE A 100 6.89 -6.95 -6.09
C ILE A 100 7.03 -5.42 -6.10
N GLY A 101 7.67 -4.87 -5.08
CA GLY A 101 7.85 -3.41 -4.98
C GLY A 101 8.69 -2.86 -6.12
N ARG A 102 9.73 -3.58 -6.54
CA ARG A 102 10.59 -3.16 -7.66
C ARG A 102 9.87 -3.21 -9.00
N ASP A 103 8.91 -4.11 -9.16
CA ASP A 103 8.08 -4.18 -10.37
C ASP A 103 7.00 -3.09 -10.34
N LEU A 104 6.33 -2.94 -9.20
CA LEU A 104 5.16 -2.07 -9.09
C LEU A 104 5.52 -0.59 -9.03
N GLY A 105 6.61 -0.24 -8.34
CA GLY A 105 7.02 1.15 -8.16
C GLY A 105 7.14 1.94 -9.45
N PRO A 106 7.97 1.50 -10.43
CA PRO A 106 8.09 2.20 -11.71
C PRO A 106 6.78 2.29 -12.49
N ARG A 107 5.93 1.26 -12.40
CA ARG A 107 4.66 1.23 -13.13
C ARG A 107 3.67 2.29 -12.64
N VAL A 108 3.72 2.63 -11.37
CA VAL A 108 2.78 3.59 -10.77
C VAL A 108 3.38 4.96 -10.50
N SER A 109 4.69 5.12 -10.66
CA SER A 109 5.37 6.38 -10.33
C SER A 109 4.95 7.54 -11.25
N SER A 110 4.40 7.25 -12.42
CA SER A 110 3.88 8.25 -13.33
C SER A 110 2.43 8.65 -13.01
N ALA A 111 1.78 7.98 -12.06
CA ALA A 111 0.45 8.35 -11.63
C ALA A 111 0.50 9.64 -10.79
N GLU A 112 -0.69 10.21 -10.50
CA GLU A 112 -0.78 11.48 -9.78
C GLU A 112 -0.49 11.32 -8.29
N ILE A 113 0.80 11.16 -7.96
CA ILE A 113 1.27 11.09 -6.56
C ILE A 113 2.48 12.00 -6.39
N GLY A 114 2.80 12.32 -5.14
CA GLY A 114 4.00 13.07 -4.83
C GLY A 114 5.25 12.26 -5.15
N ARG A 115 5.31 11.00 -4.70
CA ARG A 115 6.40 10.09 -5.05
C ARG A 115 6.10 8.66 -4.56
N ALA A 116 6.77 7.67 -5.18
CA ALA A 116 6.79 6.30 -4.71
C ALA A 116 8.20 5.96 -4.24
N SER A 117 8.30 5.16 -3.17
CA SER A 117 9.58 4.81 -2.57
C SER A 117 9.58 3.37 -2.09
N CYS A 118 10.70 2.69 -2.25
CA CYS A 118 10.90 1.33 -1.77
C CYS A 118 11.64 1.32 -0.43
#